data_b41465db85b559f2f0e760bdbf91e284
#
_entry.id   b41465db85b559f2f0e760bdbf91e284
#
_cell.length_a   1.000
_cell.length_b   1.000
_cell.length_c   1.000
_cell.angle_alpha   90.00
_cell.angle_beta   90.00
_cell.angle_gamma   90.00
#
_symmetry.space_group_name_H-M   'P 1'
#
loop_
_entity.id
_entity.type
_entity.pdbx_description
1 polymer ?
#
loop_
_entity_poly.entity_id
_entity_poly.type
_entity_poly.pdbx_seq_one_letter_code
_entity_poly.pdbx_strand_id
1 'polypeptide(L)'
;LHVGTFEKRKDLLTLVKAFKLFKDNTKSNLKLVLAGSKNFNGDKQVYREIKRYISKNNLIPFIIIPGYINKKQAIYYFNNAFTYVFPSIDEGFGIPLIEAMRARIPVICSDIEIFKEIGYNSVIYFKKQDYNDLYNQLKLICKDKTIVERLVSKGIKRADLFNQKNFIKGFEKLY
;
A
#
# COMPACT_ATOMS: atom_id res chain seq x y z
N LEU A 1 -2.51 -4.42 3.67
CA LEU A 1 -1.47 -5.06 2.87
C LEU A 1 -0.49 -4.04 2.32
N HIS A 2 0.81 -4.36 2.37
CA HIS A 2 1.86 -3.75 1.55
C HIS A 2 2.69 -4.85 0.89
N VAL A 3 3.03 -4.67 -0.39
CA VAL A 3 3.91 -5.58 -1.15
C VAL A 3 5.06 -4.76 -1.75
N GLY A 4 6.28 -5.05 -1.34
CA GLY A 4 7.49 -4.35 -1.79
C GLY A 4 8.70 -4.68 -0.93
N THR A 5 9.89 -4.33 -1.42
CA THR A 5 11.15 -4.53 -0.70
C THR A 5 11.25 -3.62 0.53
N PHE A 6 12.05 -4.03 1.52
CA PHE A 6 12.31 -3.21 2.72
C PHE A 6 13.41 -2.19 2.40
N GLU A 7 13.05 -1.11 1.72
CA GLU A 7 13.93 -0.01 1.33
C GLU A 7 13.52 1.29 2.02
N LYS A 8 14.48 2.19 2.23
CA LYS A 8 14.22 3.49 2.88
C LYS A 8 13.13 4.29 2.17
N ARG A 9 13.15 4.28 0.81
CA ARG A 9 12.14 4.99 -0.01
C ARG A 9 10.72 4.44 0.13
N LYS A 10 10.54 3.21 0.59
CA LYS A 10 9.21 2.60 0.83
C LYS A 10 8.55 3.05 2.12
N ASP A 11 9.28 3.70 3.01
CA ASP A 11 8.82 4.31 4.27
C ASP A 11 7.86 3.43 5.10
N LEU A 12 8.21 2.14 5.20
CA LEU A 12 7.38 1.16 5.92
C LEU A 12 7.29 1.46 7.43
N LEU A 13 8.22 2.23 7.98
CA LEU A 13 8.17 2.63 9.38
C LEU A 13 7.00 3.57 9.65
N THR A 14 6.70 4.51 8.75
CA THR A 14 5.50 5.36 8.81
C THR A 14 4.22 4.51 8.82
N LEU A 15 4.15 3.47 7.97
CA LEU A 15 3.01 2.56 7.97
C LEU A 15 2.87 1.79 9.29
N VAL A 16 3.97 1.27 9.84
CA VAL A 16 3.94 0.52 11.11
C VAL A 16 3.54 1.42 12.28
N LYS A 17 3.99 2.68 12.31
CA LYS A 17 3.60 3.68 13.31
C LYS A 17 2.10 4.01 13.21
N ALA A 18 1.60 4.26 12.01
CA ALA A 18 0.17 4.50 11.77
C ALA A 18 -0.69 3.30 12.19
N PHE A 19 -0.24 2.09 11.87
CA PHE A 19 -0.92 0.86 12.27
C PHE A 19 -0.91 0.64 13.79
N LYS A 20 0.18 1.02 14.49
CA LYS A 20 0.22 1.05 15.96
C LYS A 20 -0.90 1.93 16.52
N LEU A 21 -1.00 3.19 16.08
CA LEU A 21 -2.08 4.09 16.48
C LEU A 21 -3.47 3.52 16.19
N PHE A 22 -3.60 2.87 15.01
CA PHE A 22 -4.85 2.21 14.64
C PHE A 22 -5.23 1.09 15.62
N LYS A 23 -4.29 0.25 16.01
CA LYS A 23 -4.52 -0.83 16.99
C LYS A 23 -4.83 -0.30 18.38
N ASP A 24 -4.12 0.74 18.83
CA ASP A 24 -4.33 1.33 20.16
C ASP A 24 -5.72 1.98 20.30
N ASN A 25 -6.24 2.54 19.21
CA ASN A 25 -7.48 3.32 19.23
C ASN A 25 -8.69 2.60 18.63
N THR A 26 -8.53 1.34 18.23
CA THR A 26 -9.63 0.54 17.67
C THR A 26 -9.62 -0.89 18.20
N LYS A 27 -10.81 -1.51 18.27
CA LYS A 27 -10.96 -2.95 18.58
C LYS A 27 -10.86 -3.82 17.33
N SER A 28 -10.23 -3.32 16.26
CA SER A 28 -10.18 -4.01 14.98
C SER A 28 -9.32 -5.28 15.04
N ASN A 29 -9.80 -6.37 14.43
CA ASN A 29 -9.07 -7.63 14.28
C ASN A 29 -8.15 -7.64 13.04
N LEU A 30 -8.08 -6.55 12.27
CA LEU A 30 -7.22 -6.44 11.11
C LEU A 30 -5.74 -6.63 11.48
N LYS A 31 -5.02 -7.32 10.59
CA LYS A 31 -3.57 -7.50 10.67
C LYS A 31 -2.89 -6.72 9.56
N LEU A 32 -1.69 -6.25 9.80
CA LEU A 32 -0.83 -5.66 8.77
C LEU A 32 0.06 -6.73 8.16
N VAL A 33 0.01 -6.88 6.84
CA VAL A 33 0.92 -7.74 6.10
C VAL A 33 1.94 -6.88 5.38
N LEU A 34 3.24 -7.10 5.66
CA LEU A 34 4.38 -6.50 4.98
C LEU A 34 5.11 -7.58 4.20
N ALA A 35 4.73 -7.77 2.93
CA ALA A 35 5.30 -8.80 2.08
C ALA A 35 6.42 -8.22 1.20
N GLY A 36 7.58 -8.86 1.21
CA GLY A 36 8.71 -8.46 0.37
C GLY A 36 10.05 -8.99 0.86
N SER A 37 11.03 -8.95 -0.03
CA SER A 37 12.38 -9.43 0.28
C SER A 37 13.14 -8.44 1.16
N LYS A 38 13.84 -8.98 2.15
CA LYS A 38 14.84 -8.28 2.97
C LYS A 38 16.26 -8.37 2.40
N ASN A 39 16.50 -9.28 1.43
CA ASN A 39 17.84 -9.65 0.99
C ASN A 39 18.17 -9.22 -0.44
N PHE A 40 17.19 -8.96 -1.29
CA PHE A 40 17.39 -8.55 -2.67
C PHE A 40 17.06 -7.07 -2.81
N ASN A 41 18.06 -6.24 -2.98
CA ASN A 41 17.96 -4.76 -2.98
C ASN A 41 17.33 -4.15 -1.72
N GLY A 42 17.07 -4.97 -0.67
CA GLY A 42 16.50 -4.50 0.60
C GLY A 42 17.58 -3.98 1.53
N ASP A 43 17.28 -2.90 2.25
CA ASP A 43 18.15 -2.37 3.28
C ASP A 43 17.96 -3.18 4.58
N LYS A 44 18.99 -3.98 4.93
CA LYS A 44 18.99 -4.76 6.18
C LYS A 44 18.83 -3.89 7.44
N GLN A 45 19.26 -2.64 7.38
CA GLN A 45 19.11 -1.70 8.48
C GLN A 45 17.64 -1.29 8.65
N VAL A 46 16.96 -0.93 7.57
CA VAL A 46 15.52 -0.60 7.56
C VAL A 46 14.70 -1.78 8.11
N TYR A 47 15.00 -3.00 7.65
CA TYR A 47 14.32 -4.19 8.15
C TYR A 47 14.51 -4.40 9.67
N ARG A 48 15.74 -4.24 10.18
CA ARG A 48 16.03 -4.37 11.62
C ARG A 48 15.34 -3.28 12.44
N GLU A 49 15.31 -2.04 11.94
CA GLU A 49 14.63 -0.92 12.58
C GLU A 49 13.12 -1.19 12.73
N ILE A 50 12.47 -1.63 11.64
CA ILE A 50 11.05 -2.00 11.66
C ILE A 50 10.80 -3.14 12.64
N LYS A 51 11.60 -4.21 12.63
CA LYS A 51 11.48 -5.34 13.56
C LYS A 51 11.63 -4.90 15.01
N ARG A 52 12.59 -4.02 15.30
CA ARG A 52 12.80 -3.46 16.65
C ARG A 52 11.58 -2.65 17.09
N TYR A 53 11.04 -1.81 16.21
CA TYR A 53 9.85 -1.03 16.51
C TYR A 53 8.63 -1.93 16.79
N ILE A 54 8.41 -2.96 15.97
CA ILE A 54 7.33 -3.95 16.14
C ILE A 54 7.44 -4.63 17.50
N SER A 55 8.62 -5.13 17.86
CA SER A 55 8.85 -5.81 19.13
C SER A 55 8.67 -4.88 20.32
N LYS A 56 9.26 -3.69 20.29
CA LYS A 56 9.17 -2.69 21.38
C LYS A 56 7.74 -2.22 21.66
N ASN A 57 6.86 -2.28 20.66
CA ASN A 57 5.48 -1.79 20.76
C ASN A 57 4.44 -2.93 20.82
N ASN A 58 4.84 -4.16 21.14
CA ASN A 58 3.96 -5.32 21.26
C ASN A 58 3.10 -5.61 20.03
N LEU A 59 3.61 -5.32 18.83
CA LEU A 59 2.87 -5.47 17.56
C LEU A 59 3.07 -6.86 16.90
N ILE A 60 3.88 -7.74 17.47
CA ILE A 60 4.19 -9.06 16.90
C ILE A 60 2.91 -9.86 16.56
N PRO A 61 1.86 -9.92 17.40
CA PRO A 61 0.65 -10.68 17.08
C PRO A 61 -0.19 -10.10 15.93
N PHE A 62 0.06 -8.84 15.56
CA PHE A 62 -0.77 -8.07 14.63
C PHE A 62 -0.08 -7.80 13.28
N ILE A 63 1.22 -8.08 13.16
CA ILE A 63 2.00 -7.82 11.93
C ILE A 63 2.62 -9.10 11.41
N ILE A 64 2.33 -9.42 10.14
CA ILE A 64 2.82 -10.58 9.42
C ILE A 64 3.88 -10.12 8.43
N ILE A 65 5.08 -10.72 8.50
CA ILE A 65 6.17 -10.46 7.55
C ILE A 65 6.55 -11.79 6.89
N PRO A 66 5.87 -12.20 5.81
CA PRO A 66 6.08 -13.50 5.17
C PRO A 66 7.42 -13.59 4.42
N GLY A 67 8.10 -12.47 4.20
CA GLY A 67 9.27 -12.39 3.33
C GLY A 67 8.87 -12.25 1.87
N TYR A 68 9.71 -12.78 0.95
CA TYR A 68 9.38 -12.84 -0.46
C TYR A 68 8.13 -13.72 -0.69
N ILE A 69 7.23 -13.23 -1.53
CA ILE A 69 6.02 -13.95 -1.91
C ILE A 69 6.02 -14.23 -3.42
N ASN A 70 5.66 -15.44 -3.81
CA ASN A 70 5.49 -15.79 -5.21
C ASN A 70 4.14 -15.29 -5.77
N LYS A 71 3.91 -15.45 -7.07
CA LYS A 71 2.70 -14.98 -7.75
C LYS A 71 1.40 -15.52 -7.14
N LYS A 72 1.35 -16.80 -6.75
CA LYS A 72 0.16 -17.42 -6.13
C LYS A 72 -0.13 -16.78 -4.77
N GLN A 73 0.91 -16.57 -3.97
CA GLN A 73 0.79 -15.93 -2.66
C GLN A 73 0.42 -14.44 -2.79
N ALA A 74 0.95 -13.72 -3.80
CA ALA A 74 0.57 -12.35 -4.07
C ALA A 74 -0.93 -12.25 -4.38
N ILE A 75 -1.44 -13.09 -5.29
CA ILE A 75 -2.87 -13.17 -5.62
C ILE A 75 -3.69 -13.44 -4.34
N TYR A 76 -3.27 -14.37 -3.50
CA TYR A 76 -3.95 -14.66 -2.24
C TYR A 76 -4.01 -13.42 -1.33
N TYR A 77 -2.90 -12.73 -1.11
CA TYR A 77 -2.86 -11.55 -0.24
C TYR A 77 -3.68 -10.39 -0.81
N PHE A 78 -3.60 -10.15 -2.13
CA PHE A 78 -4.40 -9.11 -2.76
C PHE A 78 -5.90 -9.41 -2.65
N ASN A 79 -6.35 -10.64 -2.93
CA ASN A 79 -7.77 -11.00 -2.86
C ASN A 79 -8.35 -10.98 -1.44
N ASN A 80 -7.52 -11.07 -0.41
CA ASN A 80 -7.96 -11.09 0.99
C ASN A 80 -7.61 -9.79 1.74
N ALA A 81 -7.04 -8.80 1.07
CA ALA A 81 -6.68 -7.54 1.71
C ALA A 81 -7.90 -6.62 1.85
N PHE A 82 -8.08 -6.06 3.03
CA PHE A 82 -9.07 -5.03 3.29
C PHE A 82 -8.71 -3.69 2.60
N THR A 83 -7.43 -3.33 2.62
CA THR A 83 -6.88 -2.15 1.94
C THR A 83 -5.42 -2.39 1.58
N TYR A 84 -4.97 -1.77 0.49
CA TYR A 84 -3.55 -1.70 0.14
C TYR A 84 -2.98 -0.35 0.57
N VAL A 85 -1.83 -0.34 1.22
CA VAL A 85 -1.16 0.89 1.66
C VAL A 85 0.19 1.03 0.99
N PHE A 86 0.43 2.16 0.34
CA PHE A 86 1.65 2.46 -0.39
C PHE A 86 2.32 3.73 0.15
N PRO A 87 3.13 3.62 1.23
CA PRO A 87 3.64 4.77 1.96
C PRO A 87 4.93 5.36 1.37
N SER A 88 5.34 4.95 0.18
CA SER A 88 6.61 5.35 -0.43
C SER A 88 6.78 6.86 -0.53
N ILE A 89 8.01 7.32 -0.34
CA ILE A 89 8.39 8.72 -0.50
C ILE A 89 8.90 9.02 -1.91
N ASP A 90 9.21 7.97 -2.67
CA ASP A 90 9.66 8.04 -4.06
C ASP A 90 9.36 6.72 -4.79
N GLU A 91 8.90 6.81 -6.05
CA GLU A 91 8.58 5.69 -6.93
C GLU A 91 8.78 6.06 -8.40
N GLY A 92 9.21 5.05 -9.18
CA GLY A 92 9.31 5.24 -10.63
C GLY A 92 7.96 5.23 -11.34
N PHE A 93 7.09 4.24 -11.05
CA PHE A 93 5.78 4.11 -11.71
C PHE A 93 4.65 3.68 -10.78
N GLY A 94 4.91 2.82 -9.79
CA GLY A 94 3.87 2.39 -8.83
C GLY A 94 2.99 1.24 -9.35
N ILE A 95 3.55 0.26 -10.05
CA ILE A 95 2.82 -0.94 -10.52
C ILE A 95 1.94 -1.57 -9.44
N PRO A 96 2.38 -1.76 -8.17
CA PRO A 96 1.53 -2.35 -7.14
C PRO A 96 0.26 -1.55 -6.82
N LEU A 97 0.23 -0.25 -7.09
CA LEU A 97 -0.97 0.58 -6.95
C LEU A 97 -2.02 0.17 -7.99
N ILE A 98 -1.59 -0.04 -9.24
CA ILE A 98 -2.45 -0.49 -10.34
C ILE A 98 -2.95 -1.92 -10.06
N GLU A 99 -2.08 -2.79 -9.57
CA GLU A 99 -2.44 -4.17 -9.18
C GLU A 99 -3.50 -4.19 -8.08
N ALA A 100 -3.37 -3.34 -7.05
CA ALA A 100 -4.35 -3.21 -5.98
C ALA A 100 -5.71 -2.71 -6.53
N MET A 101 -5.72 -1.70 -7.39
CA MET A 101 -6.94 -1.22 -8.03
C MET A 101 -7.62 -2.31 -8.87
N ARG A 102 -6.86 -3.11 -9.64
CA ARG A 102 -7.38 -4.26 -10.41
C ARG A 102 -7.93 -5.37 -9.50
N ALA A 103 -7.30 -5.58 -8.37
CA ALA A 103 -7.77 -6.54 -7.36
C ALA A 103 -9.00 -6.05 -6.58
N ARG A 104 -9.58 -4.90 -6.95
CA ARG A 104 -10.75 -4.28 -6.31
C ARG A 104 -10.53 -3.95 -4.84
N ILE A 105 -9.32 -3.53 -4.50
CA ILE A 105 -8.95 -3.16 -3.14
C ILE A 105 -8.86 -1.64 -3.07
N PRO A 106 -9.46 -0.98 -2.08
CA PRO A 106 -9.25 0.44 -1.85
C PRO A 106 -7.77 0.70 -1.51
N VAL A 107 -7.21 1.76 -2.07
CA VAL A 107 -5.79 2.10 -1.91
C VAL A 107 -5.64 3.37 -1.10
N ILE A 108 -4.72 3.34 -0.13
CA ILE A 108 -4.19 4.53 0.56
C ILE A 108 -2.73 4.67 0.13
N CYS A 109 -2.34 5.82 -0.38
CA CYS A 109 -0.94 6.06 -0.76
C CYS A 109 -0.47 7.46 -0.34
N SER A 110 0.84 7.65 -0.27
CA SER A 110 1.42 8.98 -0.03
C SER A 110 1.09 9.95 -1.18
N ASP A 111 1.13 11.23 -0.90
CA ASP A 111 0.76 12.32 -1.83
C ASP A 111 1.89 12.70 -2.79
N ILE A 112 2.74 11.75 -3.20
CA ILE A 112 3.79 12.00 -4.20
C ILE A 112 3.21 12.11 -5.61
N GLU A 113 3.89 12.87 -6.47
CA GLU A 113 3.38 13.25 -7.80
C GLU A 113 3.02 12.03 -8.66
N ILE A 114 3.88 11.01 -8.70
CA ILE A 114 3.62 9.80 -9.49
C ILE A 114 2.34 9.07 -9.01
N PHE A 115 2.03 9.08 -7.72
CA PHE A 115 0.79 8.48 -7.23
C PHE A 115 -0.42 9.34 -7.52
N LYS A 116 -0.29 10.66 -7.55
CA LYS A 116 -1.36 11.57 -7.99
C LYS A 116 -1.66 11.37 -9.48
N GLU A 117 -0.62 11.20 -10.30
CA GLU A 117 -0.78 10.91 -11.72
C GLU A 117 -1.49 9.57 -11.93
N ILE A 118 -1.05 8.48 -11.28
CA ILE A 118 -1.61 7.14 -11.48
C ILE A 118 -2.95 6.96 -10.76
N GLY A 119 -3.04 7.35 -9.50
CA GLY A 119 -4.22 7.15 -8.66
C GLY A 119 -5.34 8.14 -8.94
N TYR A 120 -4.99 9.38 -9.31
CA TYR A 120 -5.93 10.48 -9.55
C TYR A 120 -6.97 10.57 -8.40
N ASN A 121 -8.26 10.42 -8.68
CA ASN A 121 -9.35 10.45 -7.71
C ASN A 121 -9.86 9.04 -7.31
N SER A 122 -9.05 8.00 -7.55
CA SER A 122 -9.38 6.60 -7.33
C SER A 122 -8.74 6.01 -6.07
N VAL A 123 -7.97 6.81 -5.35
CA VAL A 123 -7.26 6.41 -4.13
C VAL A 123 -7.46 7.45 -3.04
N ILE A 124 -7.07 7.13 -1.81
CA ILE A 124 -6.95 8.10 -0.73
C ILE A 124 -5.47 8.48 -0.59
N TYR A 125 -5.21 9.77 -0.51
CA TYR A 125 -3.87 10.27 -0.24
C TYR A 125 -3.70 10.60 1.23
N PHE A 126 -2.47 10.39 1.72
CA PHE A 126 -2.01 10.93 2.98
C PHE A 126 -0.69 11.69 2.76
N LYS A 127 -0.42 12.67 3.60
CA LYS A 127 0.82 13.46 3.56
C LYS A 127 2.02 12.55 3.81
N LYS A 128 2.93 12.49 2.83
CA LYS A 128 4.10 11.61 2.91
C LYS A 128 4.85 11.78 4.24
N GLN A 129 5.29 10.67 4.83
CA GLN A 129 6.00 10.60 6.11
C GLN A 129 5.16 11.04 7.33
N ASP A 130 3.87 11.30 7.17
CA ASP A 130 2.96 11.64 8.26
C ASP A 130 2.13 10.41 8.67
N TYR A 131 2.59 9.72 9.72
CA TYR A 131 1.90 8.54 10.25
C TYR A 131 0.57 8.87 10.95
N ASN A 132 0.37 10.10 11.42
CA ASN A 132 -0.90 10.53 12.01
C ASN A 132 -1.96 10.71 10.93
N ASP A 133 -1.59 11.32 9.81
CA ASP A 133 -2.50 11.44 8.67
C ASP A 133 -2.82 10.05 8.11
N LEU A 134 -1.83 9.18 7.90
CA LEU A 134 -2.08 7.80 7.48
C LEU A 134 -3.01 7.05 8.44
N TYR A 135 -2.85 7.23 9.75
CA TYR A 135 -3.78 6.67 10.74
C TYR A 135 -5.21 7.16 10.53
N ASN A 136 -5.39 8.47 10.27
CA ASN A 136 -6.71 9.04 10.02
C ASN A 136 -7.36 8.43 8.76
N GLN A 137 -6.57 8.20 7.70
CA GLN A 137 -7.08 7.56 6.47
C GLN A 137 -7.43 6.07 6.69
N LEU A 138 -6.63 5.33 7.48
CA LEU A 138 -6.96 3.96 7.87
C LEU A 138 -8.28 3.91 8.65
N LYS A 139 -8.49 4.85 9.56
CA LYS A 139 -9.71 4.96 10.35
C LYS A 139 -10.93 5.31 9.49
N LEU A 140 -10.75 6.21 8.53
CA LEU A 140 -11.80 6.61 7.58
C LEU A 140 -12.29 5.41 6.76
N ILE A 141 -11.39 4.66 6.12
CA ILE A 141 -11.72 3.46 5.32
C ILE A 141 -12.47 2.40 6.16
N CYS A 142 -12.11 2.24 7.44
CA CYS A 142 -12.78 1.27 8.30
C CYS A 142 -14.19 1.69 8.70
N LYS A 143 -14.50 2.97 8.69
CA LYS A 143 -15.80 3.50 9.14
C LYS A 143 -16.79 3.74 8.02
N ASP A 144 -16.32 4.03 6.82
CA ASP A 144 -17.17 4.47 5.73
C ASP A 144 -17.12 3.52 4.53
N LYS A 145 -18.12 2.64 4.47
CA LYS A 145 -18.28 1.68 3.35
C LYS A 145 -18.54 2.38 2.02
N THR A 146 -19.21 3.53 2.01
CA THR A 146 -19.53 4.29 0.79
C THR A 146 -18.27 4.79 0.13
N ILE A 147 -17.31 5.27 0.93
CA ILE A 147 -15.98 5.66 0.43
C ILE A 147 -15.27 4.46 -0.20
N VAL A 148 -15.29 3.30 0.47
CA VAL A 148 -14.67 2.06 -0.04
C VAL A 148 -15.26 1.66 -1.39
N GLU A 149 -16.57 1.58 -1.51
CA GLU A 149 -17.27 1.22 -2.76
C GLU A 149 -16.94 2.20 -3.90
N ARG A 150 -16.94 3.49 -3.60
CA ARG A 150 -16.56 4.54 -4.56
C ARG A 150 -15.12 4.39 -5.04
N LEU A 151 -14.17 4.16 -4.13
CA LEU A 151 -12.74 3.99 -4.47
C LEU A 151 -12.53 2.73 -5.31
N VAL A 152 -13.16 1.61 -4.97
CA VAL A 152 -13.09 0.37 -5.73
C VAL A 152 -13.64 0.58 -7.15
N SER A 153 -14.83 1.18 -7.28
CA SER A 153 -15.43 1.46 -8.59
C SER A 153 -14.56 2.34 -9.47
N LYS A 154 -14.02 3.43 -8.90
CA LYS A 154 -13.12 4.33 -9.62
C LYS A 154 -11.77 3.68 -9.92
N GLY A 155 -11.23 2.89 -8.98
CA GLY A 155 -9.95 2.20 -9.10
C GLY A 155 -9.94 1.22 -10.27
N ILE A 156 -10.99 0.43 -10.46
CA ILE A 156 -11.11 -0.49 -11.60
C ILE A 156 -11.03 0.29 -12.92
N LYS A 157 -11.87 1.32 -13.08
CA LYS A 157 -11.90 2.16 -14.28
C LYS A 157 -10.53 2.83 -14.54
N ARG A 158 -9.87 3.27 -13.48
CA ARG A 158 -8.54 3.90 -13.59
C ARG A 158 -7.47 2.90 -14.00
N ALA A 159 -7.46 1.71 -13.40
CA ALA A 159 -6.50 0.66 -13.73
C ALA A 159 -6.61 0.16 -15.18
N ASP A 160 -7.82 0.21 -15.78
CA ASP A 160 -8.04 -0.17 -17.16
C ASP A 160 -7.33 0.75 -18.16
N LEU A 161 -7.02 1.99 -17.77
CA LEU A 161 -6.23 2.91 -18.62
C LEU A 161 -4.78 2.47 -18.77
N PHE A 162 -4.27 1.68 -17.83
CA PHE A 162 -2.87 1.18 -17.81
C PHE A 162 -2.73 -0.24 -18.37
N ASN A 163 -3.63 -0.66 -19.29
CA ASN A 163 -3.49 -1.93 -19.97
C ASN A 163 -2.52 -1.83 -21.17
N GLN A 164 -1.98 -2.98 -21.59
CA GLN A 164 -1.01 -3.06 -22.67
C GLN A 164 -1.52 -2.45 -24.00
N LYS A 165 -2.82 -2.59 -24.31
CA LYS A 165 -3.42 -2.02 -25.53
C LYS A 165 -3.40 -0.49 -25.53
N ASN A 166 -3.67 0.12 -24.38
CA ASN A 166 -3.67 1.59 -24.25
C ASN A 166 -2.24 2.14 -24.26
N PHE A 167 -1.27 1.39 -23.73
CA PHE A 167 0.13 1.73 -23.81
C PHE A 167 0.62 1.77 -25.27
N ILE A 168 0.32 0.73 -26.06
CA ILE A 168 0.67 0.66 -27.50
C ILE A 168 0.01 1.80 -28.27
N LYS A 169 -1.31 2.05 -28.07
CA LYS A 169 -2.01 3.18 -28.71
C LYS A 169 -1.43 4.55 -28.39
N GLY A 170 -0.83 4.71 -27.20
CA GLY A 170 -0.12 5.93 -26.83
C GLY A 170 1.16 6.13 -27.66
N PHE A 171 1.88 5.06 -27.92
CA PHE A 171 3.08 5.09 -28.78
C PHE A 171 2.75 5.36 -30.26
N GLU A 172 1.69 4.73 -30.80
CA GLU A 172 1.24 4.95 -32.19
C GLU A 172 0.80 6.38 -32.49
N LYS A 173 0.47 7.17 -31.46
CA LYS A 173 0.13 8.60 -31.62
C LYS A 173 1.34 9.53 -31.58
N LEU A 174 2.51 9.02 -31.23
CA LEU A 174 3.76 9.80 -31.14
C LEU A 174 4.64 9.66 -32.40
N TYR A 175 4.28 8.74 -33.29
CA TYR A 175 4.88 8.46 -34.58
C TYR A 175 3.85 8.48 -35.71
#